data_544c9f35dbbf399a2f5d4d4d908c2e70
#
_entry.id   544c9f35dbbf399a2f5d4d4d908c2e70
#
_cell.length_a   1.000
_cell.length_b   1.000
_cell.length_c   1.000
_cell.angle_alpha   90.00
_cell.angle_beta   90.00
_cell.angle_gamma   90.00
#
_symmetry.space_group_name_H-M   'P 1'
#
loop_
_entity.id
_entity.type
_entity.pdbx_description
1 polymer ?
#
loop_
_entity_poly.entity_id
_entity_poly.type
_entity_poly.pdbx_seq_one_letter_code
_entity_poly.pdbx_strand_id
1 'polypeptide(L)'
;MEREQDLDNEIEIDLKDLFLEIISYWQWIILVTIAAGAVAFAISRFMITPMYESTSELYVLSKSTSITSLADIQTGTSLTNDYIVVVKGRPVLDQVIENLNLNESYKTLGSRVTLDNPSNSRVLNITVTDPDPQMAKTIADEIAKVASAYIAEKMKQDPPTIIQSGYDDGGAVSPNIGKNTVIGAFAGAFLSIAVIVVSYLFNDTIIDTEDVEKKLGMNVLWYPSYGSEMRGGTANCTIKQRKGRKHGRGSHRKKRKKKSASA
;
A
#
# COMPACT_ATOMS: atom_id res chain seq x y z
N MET A 1 41.18 -42.77 -10.51
CA MET A 1 40.85 -41.67 -9.59
C MET A 1 40.58 -40.45 -10.45
N GLU A 2 39.43 -40.46 -11.06
CA GLU A 2 38.94 -39.35 -11.88
C GLU A 2 38.13 -38.38 -11.00
N ARG A 3 38.48 -37.14 -11.17
CA ARG A 3 37.90 -36.01 -10.48
C ARG A 3 36.42 -35.88 -10.85
N GLU A 4 35.57 -36.11 -9.90
CA GLU A 4 34.26 -35.49 -9.89
C GLU A 4 34.49 -34.00 -9.69
N GLN A 5 34.52 -33.26 -10.79
CA GLN A 5 34.24 -31.82 -10.77
C GLN A 5 32.74 -31.70 -10.73
N ASP A 6 32.20 -31.64 -9.51
CA ASP A 6 30.86 -31.13 -9.28
C ASP A 6 30.80 -29.73 -9.88
N LEU A 7 30.04 -29.65 -10.94
CA LEU A 7 29.60 -28.43 -11.52
C LEU A 7 28.49 -27.85 -10.60
N ASP A 8 28.88 -27.33 -9.46
CA ASP A 8 28.05 -26.42 -8.70
C ASP A 8 27.92 -25.17 -9.54
N ASN A 9 26.90 -25.15 -10.40
CA ASN A 9 26.32 -23.93 -10.97
C ASN A 9 25.60 -23.19 -9.84
N GLU A 10 26.33 -22.76 -8.83
CA GLU A 10 25.84 -21.76 -7.90
C GLU A 10 25.68 -20.47 -8.70
N ILE A 11 24.43 -20.06 -8.88
CA ILE A 11 24.11 -18.73 -9.40
C ILE A 11 24.54 -17.75 -8.29
N GLU A 12 25.78 -17.29 -8.35
CA GLU A 12 26.27 -16.22 -7.47
C GLU A 12 25.53 -14.94 -7.86
N ILE A 13 24.44 -14.63 -7.16
CA ILE A 13 23.75 -13.38 -7.32
C ILE A 13 24.56 -12.31 -6.61
N ASP A 14 25.26 -11.46 -7.37
CA ASP A 14 25.92 -10.29 -6.80
C ASP A 14 24.87 -9.25 -6.38
N LEU A 15 24.61 -9.20 -5.07
CA LEU A 15 23.65 -8.27 -4.47
C LEU A 15 23.99 -6.80 -4.76
N LYS A 16 25.26 -6.49 -4.99
CA LYS A 16 25.71 -5.13 -5.32
C LYS A 16 25.29 -4.76 -6.74
N ASP A 17 25.45 -5.66 -7.68
CA ASP A 17 25.08 -5.44 -9.08
C ASP A 17 23.57 -5.38 -9.23
N LEU A 18 22.83 -6.24 -8.53
CA LEU A 18 21.37 -6.17 -8.44
C LEU A 18 20.89 -4.82 -7.90
N PHE A 19 21.55 -4.30 -6.86
CA PHE A 19 21.21 -3.00 -6.28
C PHE A 19 21.49 -1.83 -7.24
N LEU A 20 22.60 -1.88 -7.97
CA LEU A 20 22.94 -0.88 -8.98
C LEU A 20 21.97 -0.92 -10.16
N GLU A 21 21.53 -2.11 -10.56
CA GLU A 21 20.53 -2.30 -11.61
C GLU A 21 19.19 -1.69 -11.21
N ILE A 22 18.71 -1.94 -9.98
CA ILE A 22 17.49 -1.34 -9.45
C ILE A 22 17.58 0.20 -9.46
N ILE A 23 18.73 0.76 -9.05
CA ILE A 23 18.96 2.21 -9.09
C ILE A 23 18.97 2.72 -10.53
N SER A 24 19.50 1.98 -11.49
CA SER A 24 19.52 2.39 -12.90
C SER A 24 18.11 2.60 -13.46
N TYR A 25 17.12 1.81 -13.00
CA TYR A 25 15.72 1.90 -13.42
C TYR A 25 14.85 2.77 -12.51
N TRP A 26 15.41 3.62 -11.64
CA TRP A 26 14.66 4.43 -10.68
C TRP A 26 13.54 5.28 -11.31
N GLN A 27 13.76 5.79 -12.53
CA GLN A 27 12.77 6.58 -13.26
C GLN A 27 11.54 5.74 -13.63
N TRP A 28 11.73 4.48 -14.02
CA TRP A 28 10.66 3.55 -14.33
C TRP A 28 9.89 3.14 -13.07
N ILE A 29 10.61 2.93 -11.95
CA ILE A 29 9.98 2.63 -10.66
C ILE A 29 9.07 3.78 -10.25
N ILE A 30 9.53 5.02 -10.32
CA ILE A 30 8.73 6.21 -9.98
C ILE A 30 7.52 6.33 -10.92
N LEU A 31 7.71 6.15 -12.22
CA LEU A 31 6.62 6.25 -13.19
C LEU A 31 5.53 5.21 -12.92
N VAL A 32 5.91 3.94 -12.71
CA VAL A 32 4.96 2.85 -12.40
C VAL A 32 4.26 3.09 -11.06
N THR A 33 5.00 3.56 -10.05
CA THR A 33 4.44 3.90 -8.73
C THR A 33 3.37 4.99 -8.85
N ILE A 34 3.65 6.06 -9.58
CA ILE A 34 2.69 7.16 -9.82
C ILE A 34 1.48 6.66 -10.61
N ALA A 35 1.70 5.86 -11.65
CA ALA A 35 0.62 5.29 -12.47
C ALA A 35 -0.28 4.38 -11.63
N ALA A 36 0.29 3.49 -10.81
CA ALA A 36 -0.47 2.61 -9.92
C ALA A 36 -1.25 3.40 -8.86
N GLY A 37 -0.65 4.42 -8.28
CA GLY A 37 -1.32 5.34 -7.36
C GLY A 37 -2.49 6.08 -8.02
N ALA A 38 -2.31 6.57 -9.25
CA ALA A 38 -3.37 7.24 -10.01
C ALA A 38 -4.53 6.29 -10.35
N VAL A 39 -4.24 5.04 -10.70
CA VAL A 39 -5.26 4.01 -10.93
C VAL A 39 -6.01 3.69 -9.64
N ALA A 40 -5.29 3.50 -8.53
CA ALA A 40 -5.92 3.25 -7.22
C ALA A 40 -6.79 4.43 -6.76
N PHE A 41 -6.34 5.67 -7.00
CA PHE A 41 -7.12 6.89 -6.76
C PHE A 41 -8.40 6.91 -7.60
N ALA A 42 -8.28 6.64 -8.90
CA ALA A 42 -9.43 6.62 -9.81
C ALA A 42 -10.47 5.57 -9.40
N ILE A 43 -10.03 4.35 -9.09
CA ILE A 43 -10.91 3.28 -8.61
C ILE A 43 -11.60 3.70 -7.31
N SER A 44 -10.83 4.20 -6.35
CA SER A 44 -11.38 4.62 -5.04
C SER A 44 -12.36 5.78 -5.15
N ARG A 45 -12.18 6.68 -6.12
CA ARG A 45 -13.03 7.88 -6.29
C ARG A 45 -14.28 7.64 -7.14
N PHE A 46 -14.17 6.77 -8.16
CA PHE A 46 -15.23 6.62 -9.18
C PHE A 46 -15.95 5.29 -9.13
N MET A 47 -15.33 4.22 -8.61
CA MET A 47 -15.95 2.88 -8.59
C MET A 47 -16.53 2.51 -7.22
N ILE A 48 -16.00 3.07 -6.12
CA ILE A 48 -16.46 2.72 -4.79
C ILE A 48 -17.52 3.73 -4.35
N THR A 49 -18.71 3.25 -3.98
CA THR A 49 -19.78 4.10 -3.44
C THR A 49 -19.36 4.69 -2.10
N PRO A 50 -19.56 5.99 -1.89
CA PRO A 50 -19.32 6.60 -0.58
C PRO A 50 -20.29 6.01 0.45
N MET A 51 -19.77 5.78 1.66
CA MET A 51 -20.55 5.31 2.80
C MET A 51 -20.50 6.35 3.91
N TYR A 52 -21.63 6.56 4.53
CA TYR A 52 -21.81 7.53 5.62
C TYR A 52 -22.11 6.78 6.90
N GLU A 53 -21.68 7.31 8.03
CA GLU A 53 -21.98 6.77 9.35
C GLU A 53 -22.86 7.74 10.11
N SER A 54 -23.81 7.15 10.85
CA SER A 54 -24.61 7.89 11.83
C SER A 54 -24.62 7.14 13.14
N THR A 55 -24.39 7.83 14.24
CA THR A 55 -24.30 7.25 15.56
C THR A 55 -25.38 7.78 16.47
N SER A 56 -26.19 6.88 17.06
CA SER A 56 -27.12 7.17 18.16
C SER A 56 -26.53 6.62 19.46
N GLU A 57 -26.72 7.36 20.55
CA GLU A 57 -26.17 7.00 21.86
C GLU A 57 -27.27 6.68 22.85
N LEU A 58 -27.17 5.52 23.50
CA LEU A 58 -28.04 5.06 24.57
C LEU A 58 -27.30 5.10 25.89
N TYR A 59 -27.92 5.69 26.92
CA TYR A 59 -27.41 5.64 28.28
C TYR A 59 -28.13 4.55 29.08
N VAL A 60 -27.32 3.66 29.64
CA VAL A 60 -27.81 2.52 30.43
C VAL A 60 -27.94 2.91 31.89
N LEU A 61 -29.16 2.89 32.41
CA LEU A 61 -29.47 3.11 33.81
C LEU A 61 -29.48 1.79 34.55
N SER A 62 -28.80 1.71 35.69
CA SER A 62 -28.97 0.58 36.59
C SER A 62 -29.95 0.95 37.72
N LYS A 63 -30.78 0.02 38.12
CA LYS A 63 -31.83 0.20 39.16
C LYS A 63 -31.33 0.52 40.58
N SER A 64 -30.02 0.67 40.79
CA SER A 64 -29.51 0.96 42.11
C SER A 64 -29.82 2.42 42.52
N THR A 65 -30.58 2.54 43.60
CA THR A 65 -31.11 3.80 44.11
C THR A 65 -30.05 4.70 44.77
N SER A 66 -28.80 4.30 44.79
CA SER A 66 -27.70 5.08 45.37
C SER A 66 -26.39 4.89 44.57
N ILE A 67 -26.03 5.92 43.80
CA ILE A 67 -24.78 6.00 43.04
C ILE A 67 -23.63 6.26 44.01
N THR A 68 -23.17 5.28 44.76
CA THR A 68 -22.11 5.49 45.75
C THR A 68 -21.06 4.41 45.82
N SER A 69 -21.11 3.37 44.97
CA SER A 69 -20.09 2.33 45.02
C SER A 69 -19.44 2.07 43.64
N LEU A 70 -18.16 1.72 43.67
CA LEU A 70 -17.43 1.23 42.50
C LEU A 70 -18.14 0.00 41.88
N ALA A 71 -18.85 -0.76 42.65
CA ALA A 71 -19.66 -1.91 42.23
C ALA A 71 -20.77 -1.49 41.27
N ASP A 72 -21.41 -0.33 41.46
CA ASP A 72 -22.49 0.17 40.57
C ASP A 72 -21.99 0.58 39.21
N ILE A 73 -20.75 1.13 39.13
CA ILE A 73 -20.11 1.47 37.86
C ILE A 73 -19.83 0.20 37.08
N GLN A 74 -19.27 -0.82 37.71
CA GLN A 74 -18.91 -2.08 37.11
C GLN A 74 -20.15 -2.87 36.64
N THR A 75 -21.24 -2.82 37.42
CA THR A 75 -22.52 -3.42 37.03
C THR A 75 -23.12 -2.73 35.81
N GLY A 76 -23.08 -1.37 35.73
CA GLY A 76 -23.56 -0.62 34.60
C GLY A 76 -22.78 -0.94 33.30
N THR A 77 -21.47 -1.08 33.39
CA THR A 77 -20.62 -1.49 32.26
C THR A 77 -20.93 -2.89 31.77
N SER A 78 -21.12 -3.84 32.70
CA SER A 78 -21.50 -5.23 32.37
C SER A 78 -22.86 -5.28 31.67
N LEU A 79 -23.86 -4.53 32.18
CA LEU A 79 -25.15 -4.40 31.51
C LEU A 79 -25.06 -3.82 30.10
N THR A 80 -24.20 -2.82 29.90
CA THR A 80 -23.99 -2.24 28.56
C THR A 80 -23.46 -3.29 27.59
N ASN A 81 -22.54 -4.14 28.03
CA ASN A 81 -22.03 -5.24 27.20
C ASN A 81 -23.09 -6.29 26.89
N ASP A 82 -23.96 -6.60 27.86
CA ASP A 82 -25.10 -7.52 27.63
C ASP A 82 -26.07 -6.92 26.61
N TYR A 83 -26.30 -5.61 26.66
CA TYR A 83 -27.16 -4.92 25.71
C TYR A 83 -26.60 -4.93 24.27
N ILE A 84 -25.28 -4.89 24.08
CA ILE A 84 -24.67 -5.08 22.76
C ILE A 84 -25.16 -6.38 22.11
N VAL A 85 -25.16 -7.47 22.86
CA VAL A 85 -25.60 -8.78 22.37
C VAL A 85 -27.10 -8.78 22.04
N VAL A 86 -27.92 -8.15 22.87
CA VAL A 86 -29.36 -8.07 22.68
C VAL A 86 -29.71 -7.18 21.47
N VAL A 87 -29.13 -6.01 21.36
CA VAL A 87 -29.39 -5.05 20.27
C VAL A 87 -28.98 -5.61 18.92
N LYS A 88 -27.87 -6.37 18.87
CA LYS A 88 -27.42 -7.06 17.65
C LYS A 88 -28.24 -8.33 17.36
N GLY A 89 -29.10 -8.69 18.27
CA GLY A 89 -29.94 -9.87 18.16
C GLY A 89 -31.02 -9.76 17.07
N ARG A 90 -31.35 -10.91 16.49
CA ARG A 90 -32.36 -11.00 15.42
C ARG A 90 -33.68 -10.30 15.77
N PRO A 91 -34.26 -10.45 16.98
CA PRO A 91 -35.58 -9.87 17.29
C PRO A 91 -35.62 -8.35 17.16
N VAL A 92 -34.53 -7.66 17.54
CA VAL A 92 -34.44 -6.20 17.45
C VAL A 92 -34.27 -5.78 16.00
N LEU A 93 -33.37 -6.43 15.27
CA LEU A 93 -33.09 -6.07 13.88
C LEU A 93 -34.25 -6.38 12.93
N ASP A 94 -34.94 -7.54 13.13
CA ASP A 94 -36.15 -7.88 12.37
C ASP A 94 -37.28 -6.84 12.59
N GLN A 95 -37.43 -6.37 13.81
CA GLN A 95 -38.41 -5.33 14.11
C GLN A 95 -38.09 -3.98 13.46
N VAL A 96 -36.82 -3.62 13.42
CA VAL A 96 -36.36 -2.40 12.71
C VAL A 96 -36.61 -2.51 11.21
N ILE A 97 -36.32 -3.67 10.62
CA ILE A 97 -36.57 -3.94 9.20
C ILE A 97 -38.06 -3.81 8.89
N GLU A 98 -38.93 -4.35 9.75
CA GLU A 98 -40.37 -4.25 9.59
C GLU A 98 -40.87 -2.79 9.73
N ASN A 99 -40.41 -2.07 10.76
CA ASN A 99 -40.83 -0.71 11.05
C ASN A 99 -40.45 0.27 9.90
N LEU A 100 -39.26 0.06 9.30
CA LEU A 100 -38.76 0.92 8.23
C LEU A 100 -39.03 0.36 6.82
N ASN A 101 -39.70 -0.81 6.71
CA ASN A 101 -39.95 -1.53 5.46
C ASN A 101 -38.69 -1.73 4.63
N LEU A 102 -37.58 -2.13 5.27
CA LEU A 102 -36.31 -2.38 4.58
C LEU A 102 -36.40 -3.72 3.83
N ASN A 103 -35.91 -3.71 2.58
CA ASN A 103 -35.89 -4.94 1.76
C ASN A 103 -34.58 -5.69 1.93
N GLU A 104 -34.23 -6.02 3.17
CA GLU A 104 -33.00 -6.73 3.50
C GLU A 104 -33.20 -7.70 4.67
N SER A 105 -32.22 -8.61 4.88
CA SER A 105 -32.25 -9.54 5.99
C SER A 105 -31.60 -8.94 7.25
N TYR A 106 -31.97 -9.47 8.44
CA TYR A 106 -31.33 -9.06 9.70
C TYR A 106 -29.80 -9.23 9.69
N LYS A 107 -29.27 -10.22 8.92
CA LYS A 107 -27.81 -10.43 8.76
C LYS A 107 -27.16 -9.29 7.99
N THR A 108 -27.81 -8.86 6.93
CA THR A 108 -27.32 -7.74 6.08
C THR A 108 -27.34 -6.45 6.89
N LEU A 109 -28.46 -6.14 7.55
CA LEU A 109 -28.54 -4.99 8.44
C LEU A 109 -27.49 -5.08 9.56
N GLY A 110 -27.38 -6.23 10.22
CA GLY A 110 -26.42 -6.46 11.31
C GLY A 110 -24.96 -6.31 10.92
N SER A 111 -24.60 -6.51 9.62
CA SER A 111 -23.25 -6.27 9.11
C SER A 111 -22.92 -4.77 8.93
N ARG A 112 -23.95 -3.93 8.82
CA ARG A 112 -23.82 -2.47 8.70
C ARG A 112 -23.97 -1.75 10.05
N VAL A 113 -24.32 -2.49 11.10
CA VAL A 113 -24.48 -1.97 12.46
C VAL A 113 -23.27 -2.33 13.31
N THR A 114 -22.58 -1.33 13.81
CA THR A 114 -21.50 -1.46 14.78
C THR A 114 -21.99 -0.96 16.13
N LEU A 115 -21.77 -1.77 17.15
CA LEU A 115 -22.12 -1.43 18.54
C LEU A 115 -20.84 -1.34 19.34
N ASP A 116 -20.66 -0.25 20.06
CA ASP A 116 -19.48 -0.01 20.86
C ASP A 116 -19.82 0.59 22.22
N ASN A 117 -19.00 0.25 23.21
CA ASN A 117 -19.09 0.82 24.55
C ASN A 117 -17.79 1.60 24.83
N PRO A 118 -17.76 2.90 24.58
CA PRO A 118 -16.57 3.70 24.73
C PRO A 118 -16.08 3.72 26.19
N SER A 119 -14.81 3.40 26.37
CA SER A 119 -14.11 3.47 27.67
C SER A 119 -14.77 2.65 28.77
N ASN A 120 -15.46 1.56 28.44
CA ASN A 120 -16.23 0.77 29.40
C ASN A 120 -17.19 1.64 30.24
N SER A 121 -17.85 2.55 29.59
CA SER A 121 -18.84 3.47 30.20
C SER A 121 -20.23 2.83 30.28
N ARG A 122 -21.21 3.61 30.67
CA ARG A 122 -22.64 3.25 30.62
C ARG A 122 -23.31 3.72 29.33
N VAL A 123 -22.49 4.11 28.34
CA VAL A 123 -22.98 4.55 27.04
C VAL A 123 -22.81 3.43 26.03
N LEU A 124 -23.87 3.17 25.28
CA LEU A 124 -23.87 2.26 24.16
C LEU A 124 -24.01 3.10 22.89
N ASN A 125 -22.98 3.08 22.05
CA ASN A 125 -22.99 3.69 20.74
C ASN A 125 -23.56 2.71 19.71
N ILE A 126 -24.53 3.17 18.93
CA ILE A 126 -25.12 2.43 17.83
C ILE A 126 -24.75 3.17 16.55
N THR A 127 -23.76 2.69 15.85
CA THR A 127 -23.27 3.28 14.59
C THR A 127 -23.79 2.47 13.42
N VAL A 128 -24.44 3.13 12.47
CA VAL A 128 -24.96 2.53 11.25
C VAL A 128 -24.25 3.12 10.05
N THR A 129 -23.81 2.27 9.15
CA THR A 129 -23.13 2.65 7.90
C THR A 129 -24.07 2.44 6.71
N ASP A 130 -24.34 3.48 5.91
CA ASP A 130 -25.23 3.41 4.76
C ASP A 130 -24.74 4.35 3.62
N PRO A 131 -25.03 4.03 2.34
CA PRO A 131 -24.78 4.96 1.24
C PRO A 131 -25.56 6.28 1.33
N ASP A 132 -26.73 6.26 1.99
CA ASP A 132 -27.56 7.44 2.24
C ASP A 132 -27.41 7.89 3.71
N PRO A 133 -26.88 9.10 3.96
CA PRO A 133 -26.68 9.60 5.32
C PRO A 133 -28.01 9.74 6.10
N GLN A 134 -29.11 10.07 5.44
CA GLN A 134 -30.41 10.18 6.08
C GLN A 134 -30.98 8.79 6.48
N MET A 135 -30.71 7.79 5.64
CA MET A 135 -31.09 6.41 5.95
C MET A 135 -30.23 5.86 7.11
N ALA A 136 -28.92 6.11 7.11
CA ALA A 136 -28.03 5.75 8.21
C ALA A 136 -28.57 6.29 9.56
N LYS A 137 -28.92 7.58 9.58
CA LYS A 137 -29.50 8.23 10.75
C LYS A 137 -30.84 7.58 11.17
N THR A 138 -31.75 7.40 10.24
CA THR A 138 -33.08 6.85 10.51
C THR A 138 -32.99 5.43 11.07
N ILE A 139 -32.10 4.61 10.52
CA ILE A 139 -31.87 3.25 11.00
C ILE A 139 -31.24 3.28 12.40
N ALA A 140 -30.25 4.14 12.66
CA ALA A 140 -29.61 4.24 13.97
C ALA A 140 -30.60 4.65 15.05
N ASP A 141 -31.44 5.64 14.77
CA ASP A 141 -32.47 6.13 15.69
C ASP A 141 -33.55 5.06 15.95
N GLU A 142 -33.99 4.35 14.91
CA GLU A 142 -34.99 3.29 15.07
C GLU A 142 -34.42 2.09 15.83
N ILE A 143 -33.15 1.71 15.59
CA ILE A 143 -32.49 0.67 16.41
C ILE A 143 -32.45 1.09 17.88
N ALA A 144 -32.06 2.33 18.18
CA ALA A 144 -32.01 2.85 19.54
C ALA A 144 -33.39 2.79 20.21
N LYS A 145 -34.43 3.15 19.53
CA LYS A 145 -35.82 3.14 20.00
C LYS A 145 -36.33 1.71 20.23
N VAL A 146 -36.19 0.83 19.25
CA VAL A 146 -36.61 -0.58 19.35
C VAL A 146 -35.84 -1.31 20.43
N ALA A 147 -34.50 -1.08 20.49
CA ALA A 147 -33.65 -1.68 21.53
C ALA A 147 -34.08 -1.25 22.94
N SER A 148 -34.34 0.05 23.15
CA SER A 148 -34.81 0.57 24.43
C SER A 148 -36.14 -0.09 24.87
N ALA A 149 -37.10 -0.17 23.94
CA ALA A 149 -38.39 -0.81 24.19
C ALA A 149 -38.24 -2.33 24.49
N TYR A 150 -37.43 -3.03 23.70
CA TYR A 150 -37.18 -4.46 23.83
C TYR A 150 -36.52 -4.81 25.19
N ILE A 151 -35.52 -4.01 25.60
CA ILE A 151 -34.84 -4.19 26.89
C ILE A 151 -35.82 -3.99 28.04
N ALA A 152 -36.64 -2.94 27.97
CA ALA A 152 -37.65 -2.68 29.01
C ALA A 152 -38.65 -3.84 29.14
N GLU A 153 -39.17 -4.33 28.01
CA GLU A 153 -40.20 -5.38 28.00
C GLU A 153 -39.63 -6.77 28.37
N LYS A 154 -38.55 -7.19 27.73
CA LYS A 154 -38.05 -8.57 27.84
C LYS A 154 -37.07 -8.78 28.99
N MET A 155 -36.25 -7.78 29.30
CA MET A 155 -35.28 -7.88 30.39
C MET A 155 -35.83 -7.32 31.71
N LYS A 156 -37.03 -6.70 31.70
CA LYS A 156 -37.66 -6.06 32.88
C LYS A 156 -36.71 -5.08 33.58
N GLN A 157 -35.90 -4.41 32.83
CA GLN A 157 -34.99 -3.37 33.26
C GLN A 157 -35.61 -1.99 32.94
N ASP A 158 -35.06 -0.94 33.54
CA ASP A 158 -35.43 0.41 33.13
C ASP A 158 -34.97 0.65 31.69
N PRO A 159 -35.81 1.25 30.83
CA PRO A 159 -35.44 1.48 29.44
C PRO A 159 -34.21 2.37 29.35
N PRO A 160 -33.19 2.00 28.57
CA PRO A 160 -32.11 2.88 28.29
C PRO A 160 -32.59 4.21 27.68
N THR A 161 -31.99 5.32 28.10
CA THR A 161 -32.36 6.64 27.62
C THR A 161 -31.55 7.01 26.41
N ILE A 162 -32.19 7.46 25.32
CA ILE A 162 -31.50 8.00 24.16
C ILE A 162 -30.98 9.38 24.58
N ILE A 163 -29.65 9.52 24.66
CA ILE A 163 -28.99 10.78 25.01
C ILE A 163 -28.61 11.58 23.78
N GLN A 164 -28.38 10.89 22.65
CA GLN A 164 -28.08 11.50 21.38
C GLN A 164 -28.75 10.72 20.25
N SER A 165 -29.54 11.44 19.45
CA SER A 165 -30.07 10.91 18.20
C SER A 165 -28.99 10.87 17.13
N GLY A 166 -29.17 10.02 16.13
CA GLY A 166 -28.26 9.90 15.01
C GLY A 166 -27.91 11.24 14.41
N TYR A 167 -26.63 11.48 14.27
CA TYR A 167 -26.09 12.66 13.64
C TYR A 167 -25.20 12.25 12.45
N ASP A 168 -25.13 13.13 11.49
CA ASP A 168 -24.28 12.98 10.32
C ASP A 168 -23.11 13.96 10.48
N ASP A 169 -21.89 13.45 10.51
CA ASP A 169 -20.67 14.26 10.54
C ASP A 169 -20.39 14.96 9.19
N GLY A 170 -21.28 14.76 8.20
CA GLY A 170 -21.25 15.44 6.90
C GLY A 170 -20.19 14.94 5.94
N GLY A 171 -19.43 13.91 6.33
CA GLY A 171 -18.38 13.32 5.51
C GLY A 171 -18.56 11.83 5.26
N ALA A 172 -18.25 11.37 4.04
CA ALA A 172 -18.16 9.94 3.78
C ALA A 172 -16.97 9.35 4.55
N VAL A 173 -17.19 8.31 5.36
CA VAL A 173 -16.15 7.60 6.11
C VAL A 173 -15.41 6.58 5.25
N SER A 174 -16.00 6.14 4.17
CA SER A 174 -15.42 5.21 3.20
C SER A 174 -15.82 5.62 1.78
N PRO A 175 -14.94 5.41 0.78
CA PRO A 175 -13.57 4.90 0.88
C PRO A 175 -12.58 5.98 1.39
N ASN A 176 -11.58 5.55 2.14
CA ASN A 176 -10.46 6.44 2.47
C ASN A 176 -9.53 6.54 1.26
N ILE A 177 -9.80 7.53 0.40
CA ILE A 177 -9.12 7.74 -0.89
C ILE A 177 -7.60 7.86 -0.69
N GLY A 178 -7.17 8.63 0.33
CA GLY A 178 -5.75 8.81 0.62
C GLY A 178 -5.05 7.49 0.97
N LYS A 179 -5.64 6.72 1.88
CA LYS A 179 -5.09 5.42 2.29
C LYS A 179 -5.04 4.43 1.13
N ASN A 180 -6.10 4.35 0.34
CA ASN A 180 -6.16 3.44 -0.82
C ASN A 180 -5.14 3.82 -1.89
N THR A 181 -4.94 5.12 -2.16
CA THR A 181 -3.95 5.62 -3.11
C THR A 181 -2.53 5.27 -2.66
N VAL A 182 -2.22 5.45 -1.38
CA VAL A 182 -0.90 5.11 -0.83
C VAL A 182 -0.65 3.60 -0.92
N ILE A 183 -1.62 2.76 -0.55
CA ILE A 183 -1.51 1.30 -0.68
C ILE A 183 -1.29 0.90 -2.14
N GLY A 184 -2.05 1.49 -3.08
CA GLY A 184 -1.88 1.24 -4.51
C GLY A 184 -0.51 1.65 -5.04
N ALA A 185 0.01 2.80 -4.61
CA ALA A 185 1.35 3.25 -4.96
C ALA A 185 2.44 2.29 -4.45
N PHE A 186 2.35 1.85 -3.18
CA PHE A 186 3.30 0.86 -2.64
C PHE A 186 3.24 -0.48 -3.37
N ALA A 187 2.04 -0.95 -3.71
CA ALA A 187 1.88 -2.17 -4.51
C ALA A 187 2.53 -2.04 -5.89
N GLY A 188 2.36 -0.88 -6.55
CA GLY A 188 3.00 -0.57 -7.82
C GLY A 188 4.53 -0.52 -7.73
N ALA A 189 5.07 0.10 -6.69
CA ALA A 189 6.51 0.13 -6.44
C ALA A 189 7.07 -1.29 -6.23
N PHE A 190 6.41 -2.09 -5.41
CA PHE A 190 6.82 -3.47 -5.15
C PHE A 190 6.80 -4.33 -6.41
N LEU A 191 5.73 -4.22 -7.21
CA LEU A 191 5.62 -4.94 -8.48
C LEU A 191 6.69 -4.52 -9.48
N SER A 192 7.00 -3.22 -9.59
CA SER A 192 8.04 -2.74 -10.49
C SER A 192 9.43 -3.26 -10.12
N ILE A 193 9.76 -3.28 -8.83
CA ILE A 193 11.01 -3.85 -8.33
C ILE A 193 11.05 -5.36 -8.61
N ALA A 194 9.97 -6.08 -8.35
CA ALA A 194 9.88 -7.51 -8.63
C ALA A 194 10.12 -7.83 -10.11
N VAL A 195 9.56 -7.04 -11.02
CA VAL A 195 9.78 -7.19 -12.47
C VAL A 195 11.23 -6.95 -12.83
N ILE A 196 11.89 -5.92 -12.27
CA ILE A 196 13.31 -5.64 -12.51
C ILE A 196 14.17 -6.80 -12.02
N VAL A 197 13.92 -7.30 -10.81
CA VAL A 197 14.66 -8.44 -10.24
C VAL A 197 14.49 -9.70 -11.10
N VAL A 198 13.26 -10.00 -11.51
CA VAL A 198 12.98 -11.14 -12.39
C VAL A 198 13.69 -10.95 -13.75
N SER A 199 13.63 -9.76 -14.33
CA SER A 199 14.32 -9.44 -15.59
C SER A 199 15.83 -9.59 -15.45
N TYR A 200 16.40 -9.19 -14.32
CA TYR A 200 17.83 -9.35 -14.03
C TYR A 200 18.22 -10.83 -13.94
N LEU A 201 17.44 -11.65 -13.24
CA LEU A 201 17.69 -13.09 -13.11
C LEU A 201 17.60 -13.87 -14.42
N PHE A 202 16.76 -13.41 -15.35
CA PHE A 202 16.63 -14.02 -16.69
C PHE A 202 17.53 -13.38 -17.74
N ASN A 203 18.27 -12.34 -17.40
CA ASN A 203 19.17 -11.65 -18.32
C ASN A 203 20.56 -12.32 -18.31
N ASP A 204 20.73 -13.29 -19.17
CA ASP A 204 21.99 -14.08 -19.32
C ASP A 204 23.01 -13.36 -20.22
N THR A 205 22.90 -12.01 -20.35
CA THR A 205 23.77 -11.21 -21.19
C THR A 205 25.13 -11.03 -20.51
N ILE A 206 26.18 -11.46 -21.19
CA ILE A 206 27.58 -11.25 -20.76
C ILE A 206 27.89 -9.75 -20.91
N ILE A 207 28.02 -9.03 -19.79
CA ILE A 207 28.20 -7.57 -19.78
C ILE A 207 29.64 -7.18 -19.50
N ASP A 208 30.40 -8.00 -18.75
CA ASP A 208 31.76 -7.65 -18.34
C ASP A 208 32.80 -8.69 -18.76
N THR A 209 34.06 -8.26 -18.81
CA THR A 209 35.22 -9.11 -19.12
C THR A 209 35.43 -10.23 -18.10
N GLU A 210 35.00 -9.99 -16.85
CA GLU A 210 35.06 -10.95 -15.76
C GLU A 210 34.08 -12.12 -15.98
N ASP A 211 32.92 -11.85 -16.59
CA ASP A 211 31.93 -12.86 -16.99
C ASP A 211 32.45 -13.76 -18.11
N VAL A 212 33.23 -13.19 -19.03
CA VAL A 212 33.86 -13.94 -20.13
C VAL A 212 34.94 -14.89 -19.59
N GLU A 213 35.72 -14.43 -18.62
CA GLU A 213 36.74 -15.27 -17.96
C GLU A 213 36.12 -16.42 -17.15
N LYS A 214 35.06 -16.13 -16.37
CA LYS A 214 34.37 -17.13 -15.55
C LYS A 214 33.55 -18.13 -16.37
N LYS A 215 32.80 -17.69 -17.38
CA LYS A 215 31.88 -18.55 -18.16
C LYS A 215 32.59 -19.31 -19.32
N LEU A 216 33.62 -18.73 -19.91
CA LEU A 216 34.30 -19.30 -21.07
C LEU A 216 35.71 -19.79 -20.78
N GLY A 217 36.28 -19.54 -19.61
CA GLY A 217 37.62 -19.94 -19.23
C GLY A 217 38.74 -19.38 -20.11
N MET A 218 38.46 -18.28 -20.80
CA MET A 218 39.36 -17.62 -21.75
C MET A 218 39.84 -16.28 -21.19
N ASN A 219 41.16 -16.12 -21.11
CA ASN A 219 41.80 -14.91 -20.68
C ASN A 219 41.59 -13.80 -21.75
N VAL A 220 40.92 -12.69 -21.38
CA VAL A 220 40.68 -11.59 -22.29
C VAL A 220 41.92 -10.73 -22.45
N LEU A 221 42.63 -10.91 -23.55
CA LEU A 221 43.89 -10.21 -23.83
C LEU A 221 43.74 -8.74 -24.25
N TRP A 222 42.54 -8.32 -24.61
CA TRP A 222 42.28 -6.95 -24.97
C TRP A 222 40.79 -6.59 -24.85
N TYR A 223 40.50 -5.53 -24.11
CA TYR A 223 39.18 -4.93 -23.99
C TYR A 223 39.16 -3.55 -24.63
N PRO A 224 38.30 -3.29 -25.61
CA PRO A 224 38.08 -1.95 -26.08
C PRO A 224 37.31 -1.16 -25.02
N SER A 225 37.98 -0.29 -24.30
CA SER A 225 37.34 0.65 -23.38
C SER A 225 36.31 1.48 -24.17
N TYR A 226 35.05 1.14 -24.02
CA TYR A 226 33.94 2.00 -24.45
C TYR A 226 33.87 3.18 -23.46
N GLY A 227 34.59 4.24 -23.80
CA GLY A 227 34.40 5.53 -23.15
C GLY A 227 32.94 5.95 -23.31
N SER A 228 32.36 6.37 -22.24
CA SER A 228 31.00 6.92 -22.12
C SER A 228 30.81 8.18 -22.97
N GLU A 229 30.62 8.02 -24.30
CA GLU A 229 30.20 9.09 -25.20
C GLU A 229 29.30 8.54 -26.31
N MET A 230 28.05 8.21 -25.92
CA MET A 230 26.98 8.11 -26.92
C MET A 230 26.35 9.50 -27.10
N ARG A 231 27.00 10.32 -27.91
CA ARG A 231 26.31 11.39 -28.65
C ARG A 231 26.40 11.04 -30.13
N GLY A 232 25.25 10.97 -30.76
CA GLY A 232 24.99 10.52 -32.12
C GLY A 232 26.02 10.87 -33.16
N GLY A 233 26.47 9.87 -33.89
CA GLY A 233 27.32 10.03 -35.06
C GLY A 233 27.67 8.66 -35.62
N THR A 234 27.26 8.43 -36.85
CA THR A 234 27.59 7.29 -37.70
C THR A 234 29.05 6.87 -37.60
N ALA A 235 29.31 5.67 -37.10
CA ALA A 235 30.66 5.11 -37.02
C ALA A 235 31.17 4.71 -38.41
N ASN A 236 32.03 5.53 -38.98
CA ASN A 236 32.87 5.16 -40.15
C ASN A 236 34.10 4.42 -39.64
N CYS A 237 34.08 3.11 -39.79
CA CYS A 237 35.19 2.22 -39.42
C CYS A 237 36.32 2.35 -40.49
N THR A 238 37.31 3.22 -40.25
CA THR A 238 38.49 3.31 -41.11
C THR A 238 39.62 2.46 -40.54
N ILE A 239 39.83 1.29 -41.13
CA ILE A 239 40.95 0.39 -40.81
C ILE A 239 42.23 1.05 -41.31
N LYS A 240 43.05 1.59 -40.42
CA LYS A 240 44.37 2.12 -40.75
C LYS A 240 45.41 1.01 -40.67
N GLN A 241 45.72 0.41 -41.82
CA GLN A 241 46.84 -0.52 -41.96
C GLN A 241 48.16 0.13 -41.60
N ARG A 242 48.84 -0.36 -40.63
CA ARG A 242 50.18 0.08 -40.21
C ARG A 242 51.23 -0.61 -41.07
N LYS A 243 51.66 0.07 -42.14
CA LYS A 243 52.74 -0.32 -43.01
C LYS A 243 54.09 -0.33 -42.27
N GLY A 244 54.80 -1.43 -42.32
CA GLY A 244 56.09 -1.65 -41.66
C GLY A 244 57.16 -0.64 -42.01
N ARG A 245 57.88 -0.21 -41.02
CA ARG A 245 59.02 0.75 -41.15
C ARG A 245 60.33 -0.07 -41.26
N LYS A 246 60.87 -0.13 -42.50
CA LYS A 246 62.26 -0.59 -42.78
C LYS A 246 63.26 0.44 -42.29
N HIS A 247 64.36 -0.03 -41.69
CA HIS A 247 65.57 0.66 -41.35
C HIS A 247 66.21 1.34 -42.56
N GLY A 248 66.65 2.57 -42.42
CA GLY A 248 67.53 3.26 -43.34
C GLY A 248 68.38 4.33 -42.61
N ARG A 249 69.66 4.01 -42.57
CA ARG A 249 70.79 4.81 -42.03
C ARG A 249 71.07 6.06 -42.83
N GLY A 250 71.60 7.11 -42.20
CA GLY A 250 72.51 8.04 -42.85
C GLY A 250 72.24 9.56 -42.68
N SER A 251 73.09 10.12 -41.90
CA SER A 251 74.08 11.16 -42.24
C SER A 251 73.66 12.66 -42.20
N HIS A 252 74.30 13.35 -41.26
CA HIS A 252 74.88 14.68 -41.29
C HIS A 252 74.25 15.82 -42.09
N ARG A 253 73.94 16.96 -41.47
CA ARG A 253 74.70 18.21 -41.60
C ARG A 253 73.97 19.44 -40.99
N LYS A 254 74.64 20.00 -40.02
CA LYS A 254 74.95 21.44 -39.76
C LYS A 254 74.18 22.54 -40.52
N LYS A 255 73.70 23.48 -39.80
CA LYS A 255 73.98 24.98 -39.81
C LYS A 255 72.67 25.76 -39.51
N ARG A 256 72.63 26.47 -38.47
CA ARG A 256 73.05 27.89 -38.24
C ARG A 256 71.93 28.92 -38.43
N LYS A 257 71.68 29.65 -37.30
CA LYS A 257 71.37 31.09 -37.19
C LYS A 257 70.10 31.64 -37.90
N LYS A 258 69.30 32.43 -37.26
CA LYS A 258 69.42 33.72 -36.55
C LYS A 258 68.00 34.13 -36.12
N LYS A 259 67.87 34.67 -34.91
CA LYS A 259 67.54 36.06 -34.59
C LYS A 259 66.31 36.63 -35.33
N SER A 260 65.33 37.20 -34.71
CA SER A 260 65.13 38.36 -33.88
C SER A 260 63.59 38.52 -33.80
N ALA A 261 63.07 38.81 -32.71
CA ALA A 261 62.76 40.08 -32.09
C ALA A 261 61.44 40.69 -32.52
N SER A 262 60.68 41.01 -31.52
CA SER A 262 59.86 42.24 -31.43
C SER A 262 58.50 42.22 -32.11
N ALA A 263 57.41 42.18 -31.40
CA ALA A 263 56.74 43.24 -30.68
C ALA A 263 55.63 42.60 -29.83
#